data_db6b3b451c803425c182fc2ae287ab68
#
_entry.id   db6b3b451c803425c182fc2ae287ab68
#
_cell.length_a   1.000
_cell.length_b   1.000
_cell.length_c   1.000
_cell.angle_alpha   90.00
_cell.angle_beta   90.00
_cell.angle_gamma   90.00
#
_symmetry.space_group_name_H-M   'P 1'
#
loop_
_entity.id
_entity.type
_entity.pdbx_description
1 polymer ?
#
loop_
_entity_poly.entity_id
_entity_poly.type
_entity_poly.pdbx_seq_one_letter_code
_entity_poly.pdbx_strand_id
1 'polypeptide(L)'
;AVERAGKLVGVAPGNATVTINYQHPVTRASGTLTLAVTVLHPFSLTKEAFDPSIWEKGSFDENTRTLITGQYGFGGWQFSSGLNLSAYRTITVELGNDNTSGASFRIFDKNNYWTDPATYDFGSSRKVTVDLQNMKDKNGTRIDPSHLYIVGFWSTGNKPIIINRVNLE
;
A
#
# COMPACT_ATOMS: atom_id res chain seq x y z
N ALA A 1 15.77 -7.05 -13.31
CA ALA A 1 16.07 -6.98 -14.76
C ALA A 1 16.42 -5.53 -15.11
N VAL A 2 17.45 -5.35 -15.95
CA VAL A 2 17.82 -4.02 -16.46
C VAL A 2 17.19 -3.88 -17.85
N GLU A 3 16.30 -2.93 -18.02
CA GLU A 3 15.73 -2.63 -19.33
C GLU A 3 16.71 -1.82 -20.20
N ARG A 4 16.59 -1.93 -21.53
CA ARG A 4 17.49 -1.28 -22.52
C ARG A 4 17.61 0.26 -22.39
N ALA A 5 16.73 0.91 -21.65
CA ALA A 5 16.73 2.35 -21.44
C ALA A 5 17.45 2.80 -20.14
N GLY A 6 18.19 1.91 -19.47
CA GLY A 6 18.83 2.25 -18.20
C GLY A 6 17.88 2.39 -17.01
N LYS A 7 16.64 1.92 -17.14
CA LYS A 7 15.64 1.90 -16.08
C LYS A 7 15.82 0.65 -15.21
N LEU A 8 15.91 0.86 -13.90
CA LEU A 8 15.84 -0.22 -12.91
C LEU A 8 14.38 -0.45 -12.52
N VAL A 9 13.96 -1.70 -12.58
CA VAL A 9 12.61 -2.11 -12.16
C VAL A 9 12.73 -3.05 -10.96
N GLY A 10 12.16 -2.66 -9.83
CA GLY A 10 12.02 -3.51 -8.65
C GLY A 10 10.99 -4.61 -8.94
N VAL A 11 11.38 -5.87 -8.77
CA VAL A 11 10.51 -7.04 -9.02
C VAL A 11 9.92 -7.55 -7.72
N ALA A 12 10.65 -7.44 -6.62
CA ALA A 12 10.23 -7.85 -5.28
C ALA A 12 10.93 -6.97 -4.24
N PRO A 13 10.33 -6.78 -3.06
CA PRO A 13 10.97 -6.09 -1.96
C PRO A 13 12.27 -6.78 -1.53
N GLY A 14 13.23 -6.00 -1.09
CA GLY A 14 14.51 -6.51 -0.62
C GLY A 14 15.69 -5.63 -1.02
N ASN A 15 16.86 -6.03 -0.59
CA ASN A 15 18.11 -5.36 -0.93
C ASN A 15 18.77 -6.05 -2.11
N ALA A 16 19.28 -5.27 -3.03
CA ALA A 16 20.03 -5.74 -4.18
C ALA A 16 21.27 -4.86 -4.42
N THR A 17 22.31 -5.46 -4.97
CA THR A 17 23.47 -4.73 -5.46
C THR A 17 23.42 -4.74 -6.98
N VAL A 18 23.40 -3.57 -7.60
CA VAL A 18 23.47 -3.43 -9.04
C VAL A 18 24.87 -3.05 -9.43
N THR A 19 25.51 -3.89 -10.24
CA THR A 19 26.86 -3.63 -10.78
C THR A 19 26.74 -3.25 -12.24
N ILE A 20 27.21 -2.06 -12.58
CA ILE A 20 27.23 -1.54 -13.94
C ILE A 20 28.67 -1.52 -14.43
N ASN A 21 28.98 -2.36 -15.38
CA ASN A 21 30.26 -2.34 -16.10
C ASN A 21 30.11 -1.48 -17.34
N TYR A 22 31.01 -0.53 -17.54
CA TYR A 22 31.02 0.32 -18.70
C TYR A 22 32.38 0.37 -19.38
N GLN A 23 32.39 0.59 -20.68
CA GLN A 23 33.59 0.79 -21.46
C GLN A 23 33.42 1.99 -22.38
N HIS A 24 34.40 2.90 -22.38
CA HIS A 24 34.36 4.04 -23.28
C HIS A 24 34.58 3.57 -24.74
N PRO A 25 33.73 3.95 -25.69
CA PRO A 25 33.74 3.38 -27.04
C PRO A 25 35.04 3.68 -27.83
N VAL A 26 35.68 4.81 -27.56
CA VAL A 26 36.88 5.25 -28.28
C VAL A 26 38.14 4.86 -27.52
N THR A 27 38.27 5.25 -26.27
CA THR A 27 39.50 5.06 -25.48
C THR A 27 39.63 3.65 -24.92
N ARG A 28 38.54 2.84 -24.97
CA ARG A 28 38.46 1.50 -24.37
C ARG A 28 38.68 1.46 -22.86
N ALA A 29 38.78 2.61 -22.22
CA ALA A 29 38.83 2.68 -20.76
C ALA A 29 37.53 2.07 -20.20
N SER A 30 37.69 1.17 -19.24
CA SER A 30 36.57 0.50 -18.59
C SER A 30 36.51 0.85 -17.11
N GLY A 31 35.32 0.76 -16.56
CA GLY A 31 35.09 0.97 -15.13
C GLY A 31 33.88 0.18 -14.65
N THR A 32 33.73 0.12 -13.34
CA THR A 32 32.63 -0.54 -12.66
C THR A 32 32.02 0.41 -11.66
N LEU A 33 30.69 0.56 -11.70
CA LEU A 33 29.90 1.28 -10.71
C LEU A 33 29.05 0.27 -9.96
N THR A 34 29.08 0.33 -8.64
CA THR A 34 28.24 -0.51 -7.76
C THR A 34 27.26 0.37 -7.01
N LEU A 35 25.98 0.03 -7.10
CA LEU A 35 24.88 0.72 -6.43
C LEU A 35 24.18 -0.24 -5.49
N ALA A 36 24.07 0.13 -4.22
CA ALA A 36 23.17 -0.53 -3.30
C ALA A 36 21.73 0.00 -3.56
N VAL A 37 20.80 -0.89 -3.84
CA VAL A 37 19.42 -0.56 -4.12
C VAL A 37 18.53 -1.29 -3.14
N THR A 38 17.69 -0.57 -2.44
CA THR A 38 16.62 -1.15 -1.62
C THR A 38 15.31 -1.00 -2.36
N VAL A 39 14.70 -2.12 -2.70
CA VAL A 39 13.32 -2.15 -3.21
C VAL A 39 12.42 -2.24 -1.99
N LEU A 40 11.75 -1.15 -1.69
CA LEU A 40 10.76 -1.11 -0.62
C LEU A 40 9.46 -1.72 -1.12
N HIS A 41 8.73 -2.38 -0.22
CA HIS A 41 7.30 -2.60 -0.47
C HIS A 41 6.68 -1.21 -0.62
N PRO A 42 6.01 -0.91 -1.72
CA PRO A 42 5.44 0.42 -1.94
C PRO A 42 4.44 0.81 -0.83
N PHE A 43 3.86 -0.20 -0.20
CA PHE A 43 3.02 -0.07 0.95
C PHE A 43 3.52 -1.05 2.02
N SER A 44 4.23 -0.54 3.01
CA SER A 44 4.67 -1.37 4.14
C SER A 44 3.49 -1.65 5.05
N LEU A 45 2.87 -2.81 4.89
CA LEU A 45 1.87 -3.33 5.80
C LEU A 45 2.57 -3.92 7.02
N THR A 46 3.32 -3.09 7.76
CA THR A 46 4.05 -3.52 8.94
C THR A 46 3.21 -3.35 10.19
N LYS A 47 3.48 -4.18 11.19
CA LYS A 47 2.82 -4.09 12.49
C LYS A 47 3.02 -2.72 13.13
N GLU A 48 4.18 -2.10 12.92
CA GLU A 48 4.54 -0.79 13.45
C GLU A 48 3.70 0.34 12.85
N ALA A 49 3.21 0.17 11.64
CA ALA A 49 2.34 1.13 11.00
C ALA A 49 0.87 0.98 11.41
N PHE A 50 0.50 -0.12 12.05
CA PHE A 50 -0.85 -0.36 12.55
C PHE A 50 -1.05 0.39 13.87
N ASP A 51 -2.05 1.25 13.94
CA ASP A 51 -2.44 1.94 15.16
C ASP A 51 -3.76 1.40 15.70
N PRO A 52 -3.71 0.44 16.65
CA PRO A 52 -4.92 -0.11 17.26
C PRO A 52 -5.66 0.88 18.15
N SER A 53 -5.04 2.00 18.57
CA SER A 53 -5.67 2.98 19.45
C SER A 53 -6.80 3.73 18.76
N ILE A 54 -6.73 3.90 17.44
CA ILE A 54 -7.79 4.54 16.65
C ILE A 54 -8.96 3.59 16.38
N TRP A 55 -8.67 2.29 16.23
CA TRP A 55 -9.62 1.30 15.73
C TRP A 55 -9.88 0.17 16.73
N GLU A 56 -9.73 0.42 18.00
CA GLU A 56 -10.14 -0.50 19.04
C GLU A 56 -9.41 -1.84 19.07
N LYS A 57 -8.11 -1.81 19.14
CA LYS A 57 -7.29 -2.98 19.41
C LYS A 57 -7.30 -4.07 18.34
N GLY A 58 -7.32 -3.71 17.08
CA GLY A 58 -7.00 -4.64 16.00
C GLY A 58 -5.54 -5.10 16.06
N SER A 59 -5.20 -6.10 15.28
CA SER A 59 -3.83 -6.61 15.16
C SER A 59 -3.54 -7.09 13.75
N PHE A 60 -2.26 -7.12 13.39
CA PHE A 60 -1.81 -7.63 12.11
C PHE A 60 -0.69 -8.65 12.30
N ASP A 61 -0.84 -9.82 11.70
CA ASP A 61 0.20 -10.83 11.61
C ASP A 61 0.87 -10.75 10.23
N GLU A 62 2.12 -10.34 10.22
CA GLU A 62 2.90 -10.16 8.98
C GLU A 62 3.19 -11.49 8.27
N ASN A 63 3.35 -12.57 9.01
CA ASN A 63 3.69 -13.88 8.43
C ASN A 63 2.53 -14.46 7.64
N THR A 64 1.33 -14.32 8.18
CA THR A 64 0.09 -14.81 7.55
C THR A 64 -0.63 -13.72 6.76
N ARG A 65 -0.16 -12.46 6.86
CA ARG A 65 -0.81 -11.26 6.31
C ARG A 65 -2.26 -11.10 6.75
N THR A 66 -2.54 -11.52 7.97
CA THR A 66 -3.89 -11.53 8.53
C THR A 66 -4.11 -10.30 9.40
N LEU A 67 -5.06 -9.47 9.01
CA LEU A 67 -5.58 -8.36 9.80
C LEU A 67 -6.78 -8.84 10.61
N ILE A 68 -6.68 -8.70 11.92
CA ILE A 68 -7.80 -8.86 12.84
C ILE A 68 -8.32 -7.46 13.16
N THR A 69 -9.55 -7.19 12.84
CA THR A 69 -10.18 -5.89 13.11
C THR A 69 -10.59 -5.78 14.59
N GLY A 70 -10.71 -4.55 15.08
CA GLY A 70 -11.21 -4.27 16.42
C GLY A 70 -12.72 -4.48 16.52
N GLN A 71 -13.28 -4.16 17.71
CA GLN A 71 -14.69 -4.51 18.00
C GLN A 71 -15.71 -3.85 17.07
N TYR A 72 -15.38 -2.71 16.44
CA TYR A 72 -16.25 -2.06 15.45
C TYR A 72 -15.92 -2.44 14.01
N GLY A 73 -15.09 -3.44 13.81
CA GLY A 73 -14.77 -3.97 12.50
C GLY A 73 -13.67 -3.22 11.74
N PHE A 74 -13.05 -2.21 12.32
CA PHE A 74 -11.97 -1.48 11.68
C PHE A 74 -10.60 -2.00 12.05
N GLY A 75 -9.67 -1.92 11.10
CA GLY A 75 -8.24 -2.15 11.30
C GLY A 75 -7.47 -1.50 10.16
N GLY A 76 -6.24 -1.11 10.41
CA GLY A 76 -5.44 -0.47 9.39
C GLY A 76 -4.18 0.20 9.93
N TRP A 77 -3.60 1.04 9.10
CA TRP A 77 -2.34 1.72 9.34
C TRP A 77 -2.53 3.22 9.40
N GLN A 78 -2.02 3.80 10.47
CA GLN A 78 -1.96 5.25 10.63
C GLN A 78 -0.60 5.78 10.23
N PHE A 79 -0.60 6.92 9.57
CA PHE A 79 0.59 7.63 9.14
C PHE A 79 0.56 9.04 9.73
N SER A 80 1.12 9.23 10.93
CA SER A 80 1.06 10.51 11.66
C SER A 80 1.71 11.67 10.90
N SER A 81 2.71 11.38 10.07
CA SER A 81 3.36 12.37 9.20
C SER A 81 2.71 12.47 7.80
N GLY A 82 1.65 11.71 7.57
CA GLY A 82 1.02 11.57 6.26
C GLY A 82 1.75 10.61 5.34
N LEU A 83 0.97 9.77 4.64
CA LEU A 83 1.45 8.91 3.56
C LEU A 83 1.25 9.62 2.23
N ASN A 84 2.34 9.85 1.48
CA ASN A 84 2.28 10.47 0.17
C ASN A 84 2.25 9.41 -0.94
N LEU A 85 1.10 9.28 -1.60
CA LEU A 85 0.90 8.41 -2.76
C LEU A 85 0.66 9.20 -4.06
N SER A 86 0.93 10.51 -4.08
CA SER A 86 0.63 11.37 -5.25
C SER A 86 1.41 11.01 -6.52
N ALA A 87 2.53 10.29 -6.39
CA ALA A 87 3.31 9.81 -7.52
C ALA A 87 2.67 8.60 -8.24
N TYR A 88 1.66 7.98 -7.63
CA TYR A 88 0.98 6.81 -8.18
C TYR A 88 -0.40 7.18 -8.70
N ARG A 89 -0.85 6.45 -9.70
CA ARG A 89 -2.17 6.61 -10.26
C ARG A 89 -3.19 5.71 -9.59
N THR A 90 -2.81 4.48 -9.31
CA THR A 90 -3.73 3.50 -8.72
C THR A 90 -3.13 2.77 -7.53
N ILE A 91 -4.00 2.36 -6.62
CA ILE A 91 -3.72 1.32 -5.62
C ILE A 91 -4.68 0.16 -5.83
N THR A 92 -4.13 -1.04 -5.96
CA THR A 92 -4.89 -2.27 -6.09
C THR A 92 -4.68 -3.14 -4.87
N VAL A 93 -5.76 -3.58 -4.26
CA VAL A 93 -5.77 -4.47 -3.09
C VAL A 93 -6.45 -5.78 -3.46
N GLU A 94 -5.78 -6.89 -3.18
CA GLU A 94 -6.31 -8.24 -3.37
C GLU A 94 -6.38 -8.97 -2.03
N LEU A 95 -7.51 -9.56 -1.72
CA LEU A 95 -7.71 -10.39 -0.54
C LEU A 95 -7.47 -11.87 -0.87
N GLY A 96 -6.86 -12.58 0.07
CA GLY A 96 -6.44 -13.97 -0.12
C GLY A 96 -7.46 -15.03 0.32
N ASN A 97 -8.58 -14.61 0.92
CA ASN A 97 -9.60 -15.53 1.45
C ASN A 97 -11.02 -15.21 0.96
N ASP A 98 -11.97 -16.03 1.34
CA ASP A 98 -13.34 -15.93 0.86
C ASP A 98 -14.23 -14.98 1.68
N ASN A 99 -13.71 -14.31 2.71
CA ASN A 99 -14.47 -13.38 3.54
C ASN A 99 -14.55 -11.96 2.97
N THR A 100 -14.56 -11.81 1.67
CA THR A 100 -14.68 -10.53 0.97
C THR A 100 -16.07 -9.91 1.12
N SER A 101 -17.08 -10.74 1.33
CA SER A 101 -18.46 -10.28 1.58
C SER A 101 -18.51 -9.46 2.87
N GLY A 102 -18.93 -8.20 2.75
CA GLY A 102 -18.98 -7.26 3.86
C GLY A 102 -17.63 -6.67 4.27
N ALA A 103 -16.57 -6.86 3.49
CA ALA A 103 -15.31 -6.17 3.67
C ALA A 103 -15.21 -4.94 2.76
N SER A 104 -14.58 -3.88 3.24
CA SER A 104 -14.25 -2.69 2.45
C SER A 104 -12.83 -2.20 2.71
N PHE A 105 -12.22 -1.63 1.68
CA PHE A 105 -10.98 -0.89 1.77
C PHE A 105 -11.30 0.58 1.97
N ARG A 106 -10.62 1.24 2.90
CA ARG A 106 -10.91 2.61 3.30
C ARG A 106 -9.68 3.45 3.38
N ILE A 107 -9.79 4.68 2.87
CA ILE A 107 -8.70 5.66 2.87
C ILE A 107 -9.21 6.94 3.51
N PHE A 108 -8.42 7.48 4.43
CA PHE A 108 -8.73 8.71 5.15
C PHE A 108 -7.61 9.72 4.94
N ASP A 109 -7.97 10.94 4.66
CA ASP A 109 -7.06 12.05 4.83
C ASP A 109 -7.15 12.65 6.25
N LYS A 110 -6.28 13.57 6.56
CA LYS A 110 -6.20 14.17 7.90
C LYS A 110 -7.47 14.96 8.29
N ASN A 111 -8.26 15.35 7.32
CA ASN A 111 -9.38 16.27 7.55
C ASN A 111 -10.69 15.55 7.89
N ASN A 112 -10.84 14.30 7.46
CA ASN A 112 -12.09 13.56 7.61
C ASN A 112 -11.93 12.12 8.13
N TYR A 113 -10.88 11.86 8.91
CA TYR A 113 -10.52 10.50 9.31
C TYR A 113 -11.58 9.76 10.16
N TRP A 114 -12.49 10.45 10.81
CA TRP A 114 -13.51 9.81 11.64
C TRP A 114 -14.81 9.49 10.90
N THR A 115 -15.24 10.32 10.00
CA THR A 115 -16.62 10.28 9.52
C THR A 115 -16.76 9.89 8.07
N ASP A 116 -15.82 10.27 7.23
CA ASP A 116 -16.04 10.29 5.80
C ASP A 116 -14.85 9.77 4.97
N PRO A 117 -14.46 8.47 5.15
CA PRO A 117 -13.41 7.89 4.30
C PRO A 117 -13.88 7.73 2.86
N ALA A 118 -12.93 7.70 1.93
CA ALA A 118 -13.18 7.01 0.67
C ALA A 118 -13.36 5.52 0.97
N THR A 119 -14.48 4.97 0.55
CA THR A 119 -14.86 3.59 0.84
C THR A 119 -15.03 2.80 -0.44
N TYR A 120 -14.39 1.64 -0.49
CA TYR A 120 -14.39 0.75 -1.64
C TYR A 120 -14.74 -0.66 -1.17
N ASP A 121 -15.97 -1.09 -1.47
CA ASP A 121 -16.46 -2.40 -1.08
C ASP A 121 -15.91 -3.48 -2.01
N PHE A 122 -15.42 -4.58 -1.42
CA PHE A 122 -14.98 -5.73 -2.22
C PHE A 122 -16.17 -6.47 -2.85
N GLY A 123 -17.34 -6.42 -2.23
CA GLY A 123 -18.53 -7.12 -2.71
C GLY A 123 -18.29 -8.63 -2.83
N SER A 124 -18.56 -9.17 -4.00
CA SER A 124 -18.22 -10.57 -4.36
C SER A 124 -16.81 -10.69 -4.97
N SER A 125 -16.15 -9.59 -5.26
CA SER A 125 -14.77 -9.54 -5.73
C SER A 125 -13.80 -9.65 -4.55
N ARG A 126 -12.62 -10.19 -4.81
CA ARG A 126 -11.49 -10.15 -3.87
C ARG A 126 -10.48 -9.07 -4.22
N LYS A 127 -10.84 -8.20 -5.13
CA LYS A 127 -9.95 -7.17 -5.67
C LYS A 127 -10.67 -5.83 -5.75
N VAL A 128 -9.99 -4.80 -5.28
CA VAL A 128 -10.39 -3.39 -5.42
C VAL A 128 -9.24 -2.64 -6.06
N THR A 129 -9.54 -1.80 -7.05
CA THR A 129 -8.59 -0.86 -7.65
C THR A 129 -9.13 0.54 -7.47
N VAL A 130 -8.34 1.40 -6.85
CA VAL A 130 -8.68 2.78 -6.54
C VAL A 130 -7.87 3.71 -7.42
N ASP A 131 -8.52 4.63 -8.10
CA ASP A 131 -7.88 5.77 -8.77
C ASP A 131 -7.53 6.83 -7.71
N LEU A 132 -6.25 6.89 -7.34
CA LEU A 132 -5.74 7.77 -6.29
C LEU A 132 -5.92 9.26 -6.63
N GLN A 133 -5.97 9.60 -7.91
CA GLN A 133 -6.10 10.98 -8.36
C GLN A 133 -7.54 11.49 -8.29
N ASN A 134 -8.52 10.59 -8.19
CA ASN A 134 -9.95 10.90 -8.21
C ASN A 134 -10.70 10.38 -6.96
N MET A 135 -9.97 10.07 -5.88
CA MET A 135 -10.59 9.64 -4.63
C MET A 135 -11.54 10.69 -4.08
N LYS A 136 -12.69 10.25 -3.63
CA LYS A 136 -13.68 11.09 -2.96
C LYS A 136 -14.23 10.38 -1.73
N ASP A 137 -14.53 11.17 -0.71
CA ASP A 137 -15.31 10.69 0.42
C ASP A 137 -16.79 10.44 0.04
N LYS A 138 -17.56 9.96 0.99
CA LYS A 138 -19.01 9.72 0.79
C LYS A 138 -19.82 10.98 0.47
N ASN A 139 -19.29 12.17 0.78
CA ASN A 139 -19.94 13.45 0.51
C ASN A 139 -19.50 14.05 -0.83
N GLY A 140 -18.61 13.35 -1.54
CA GLY A 140 -18.06 13.80 -2.81
C GLY A 140 -16.86 14.75 -2.67
N THR A 141 -16.36 14.98 -1.45
CA THR A 141 -15.17 15.79 -1.22
C THR A 141 -13.93 15.02 -1.67
N ARG A 142 -13.04 15.69 -2.40
CA ARG A 142 -11.81 15.07 -2.88
C ARG A 142 -10.86 14.79 -1.74
N ILE A 143 -10.30 13.59 -1.73
CA ILE A 143 -9.21 13.18 -0.83
C ILE A 143 -7.87 13.45 -1.52
N ASP A 144 -6.96 14.10 -0.81
CA ASP A 144 -5.63 14.43 -1.30
C ASP A 144 -4.67 13.21 -1.15
N PRO A 145 -4.21 12.60 -2.24
CA PRO A 145 -3.30 11.47 -2.18
C PRO A 145 -1.90 11.82 -1.66
N SER A 146 -1.55 13.11 -1.57
CA SER A 146 -0.25 13.54 -1.05
C SER A 146 -0.13 13.47 0.46
N HIS A 147 -1.25 13.32 1.18
CA HIS A 147 -1.27 13.37 2.64
C HIS A 147 -2.36 12.48 3.24
N LEU A 148 -2.25 11.17 3.01
CA LEU A 148 -3.18 10.21 3.58
C LEU A 148 -2.83 9.92 5.04
N TYR A 149 -3.84 9.92 5.89
CA TYR A 149 -3.66 9.74 7.32
C TYR A 149 -3.85 8.29 7.76
N ILE A 150 -4.90 7.63 7.28
CA ILE A 150 -5.15 6.22 7.56
C ILE A 150 -5.48 5.51 6.24
N VAL A 151 -4.91 4.33 6.10
CA VAL A 151 -5.27 3.35 5.07
C VAL A 151 -5.63 2.05 5.78
N GLY A 152 -6.84 1.57 5.57
CA GLY A 152 -7.31 0.44 6.36
C GLY A 152 -8.47 -0.32 5.73
N PHE A 153 -9.08 -1.13 6.58
CA PHE A 153 -10.16 -2.02 6.21
C PHE A 153 -11.29 -1.96 7.24
N TRP A 154 -12.46 -2.28 6.78
CA TRP A 154 -13.59 -2.60 7.64
C TRP A 154 -14.12 -4.00 7.29
N SER A 155 -14.53 -4.76 8.30
CA SER A 155 -15.04 -6.11 8.14
C SER A 155 -16.29 -6.32 8.98
N THR A 156 -17.36 -6.79 8.35
CA THR A 156 -18.58 -7.16 9.06
C THR A 156 -18.32 -8.33 10.01
N GLY A 157 -18.70 -8.16 11.28
CA GLY A 157 -18.58 -9.21 12.30
C GLY A 157 -17.15 -9.54 12.67
N ASN A 158 -16.23 -8.60 12.53
CA ASN A 158 -14.81 -8.72 12.94
C ASN A 158 -14.11 -9.94 12.35
N LYS A 159 -14.47 -10.32 11.12
CA LYS A 159 -13.83 -11.45 10.45
C LYS A 159 -12.40 -11.10 10.07
N PRO A 160 -11.47 -12.04 10.21
CA PRO A 160 -10.10 -11.85 9.75
C PRO A 160 -10.05 -11.51 8.26
N ILE A 161 -9.17 -10.59 7.91
CA ILE A 161 -8.92 -10.20 6.52
C ILE A 161 -7.51 -10.63 6.16
N ILE A 162 -7.38 -11.54 5.21
CA ILE A 162 -6.07 -11.92 4.65
C ILE A 162 -5.79 -11.01 3.47
N ILE A 163 -4.73 -10.20 3.59
CA ILE A 163 -4.32 -9.26 2.55
C ILE A 163 -3.27 -9.95 1.68
N ASN A 164 -3.67 -10.44 0.53
CA ASN A 164 -2.79 -11.19 -0.35
C ASN A 164 -1.78 -10.27 -1.05
N ARG A 165 -2.25 -9.14 -1.55
CA ARG A 165 -1.41 -8.22 -2.30
C ARG A 165 -1.92 -6.77 -2.20
N VAL A 166 -0.99 -5.84 -2.13
CA VAL A 166 -1.21 -4.41 -2.38
C VAL A 166 -0.21 -3.96 -3.44
N ASN A 167 -0.69 -3.35 -4.51
CA ASN A 167 0.12 -2.90 -5.64
C ASN A 167 -0.16 -1.42 -5.93
N LEU A 168 0.91 -0.65 -6.15
CA LEU A 168 0.86 0.76 -6.53
C LEU A 168 1.40 0.92 -7.96
N GLU A 169 0.68 1.63 -8.82
CA GLU A 169 1.02 1.87 -10.22
C GLU A 169 0.90 3.34 -10.60
#